data_b5121f6bca4bcba83e6db7a7686a233c
#
_entry.id   b5121f6bca4bcba83e6db7a7686a233c
#
_cell.length_a   1.000
_cell.length_b   1.000
_cell.length_c   1.000
_cell.angle_alpha   90.00
_cell.angle_beta   90.00
_cell.angle_gamma   90.00
#
_symmetry.space_group_name_H-M   'P 1'
#
loop_
_entity.id
_entity.type
_entity.pdbx_description
1 polymer ?
#
loop_
_entity_poly.entity_id
_entity_poly.type
_entity_poly.pdbx_seq_one_letter_code
_entity_poly.pdbx_strand_id
1 'polypeptide(L)'
;MKNPHPWNNADNATRVRFIFTEYMFGKIREGYFIQPKFTPAKMERDLAHEELEHTLFDTYRAARYSGGTEPISDERVEELDELVEKKRKKKR
;
A
#
# COMPACT_ATOMS: atom_id res chain seq x y z
N MET A 1 -20.28 -14.95 0.87
CA MET A 1 -20.35 -13.66 0.21
C MET A 1 -19.40 -12.66 0.85
N LYS A 2 -18.68 -11.95 0.05
CA LYS A 2 -17.74 -11.01 0.59
C LYS A 2 -18.38 -9.70 0.96
N ASN A 3 -17.82 -9.06 1.95
CA ASN A 3 -18.27 -7.73 2.29
C ASN A 3 -17.96 -6.79 1.14
N PRO A 4 -18.83 -5.81 0.93
CA PRO A 4 -18.51 -4.80 -0.09
C PRO A 4 -17.31 -4.01 0.33
N HIS A 5 -16.41 -3.83 -0.61
CA HIS A 5 -15.19 -3.09 -0.40
C HIS A 5 -15.11 -2.03 -1.48
N PRO A 6 -14.51 -0.88 -1.18
CA PRO A 6 -14.39 0.14 -2.23
C PRO A 6 -13.71 -0.37 -3.48
N TRP A 7 -12.88 -1.38 -3.34
CA TRP A 7 -12.11 -1.90 -4.46
C TRP A 7 -12.73 -3.13 -5.13
N ASN A 8 -13.94 -3.53 -4.72
CA ASN A 8 -14.49 -4.80 -5.19
C ASN A 8 -14.51 -4.93 -6.70
N ASN A 9 -14.79 -3.84 -7.39
CA ASN A 9 -14.85 -3.87 -8.84
C ASN A 9 -13.66 -3.19 -9.49
N ALA A 10 -12.62 -2.94 -8.72
CA ALA A 10 -11.45 -2.27 -9.23
C ALA A 10 -10.42 -3.29 -9.67
N ASP A 11 -9.54 -2.90 -10.58
CA ASP A 11 -8.44 -3.76 -10.94
C ASP A 11 -7.39 -3.78 -9.83
N ASN A 12 -6.42 -4.66 -9.96
CA ASN A 12 -5.46 -4.85 -8.89
C ASN A 12 -4.54 -3.65 -8.70
N ALA A 13 -4.25 -2.93 -9.77
CA ALA A 13 -3.45 -1.72 -9.62
C ALA A 13 -4.16 -0.71 -8.73
N THR A 14 -5.46 -0.53 -8.94
CA THR A 14 -6.25 0.38 -8.11
C THR A 14 -6.29 -0.11 -6.68
N ARG A 15 -6.45 -1.42 -6.49
CA ARG A 15 -6.47 -1.98 -5.14
C ARG A 15 -5.17 -1.69 -4.40
N VAL A 16 -4.04 -1.86 -5.07
CA VAL A 16 -2.75 -1.62 -4.46
C VAL A 16 -2.61 -0.15 -4.07
N ARG A 17 -3.04 0.75 -4.94
CA ARG A 17 -2.97 2.17 -4.62
C ARG A 17 -3.83 2.51 -3.41
N PHE A 18 -4.98 1.85 -3.30
CA PHE A 18 -5.85 2.06 -2.15
C PHE A 18 -5.19 1.54 -0.87
N ILE A 19 -4.59 0.35 -0.94
CA ILE A 19 -3.90 -0.23 0.20
C ILE A 19 -2.74 0.66 0.63
N PHE A 20 -1.99 1.16 -0.34
CA PHE A 20 -0.87 2.05 -0.04
C PHE A 20 -1.35 3.31 0.68
N THR A 21 -2.48 3.85 0.23
CA THR A 21 -3.05 5.02 0.88
C THR A 21 -3.41 4.74 2.33
N GLU A 22 -4.00 3.57 2.59
CA GLU A 22 -4.31 3.18 3.96
C GLU A 22 -3.06 3.05 4.80
N TYR A 23 -2.01 2.47 4.22
CA TYR A 23 -0.73 2.33 4.90
C TYR A 23 -0.19 3.70 5.28
N MET A 24 -0.23 4.64 4.36
CA MET A 24 0.30 5.97 4.62
C MET A 24 -0.52 6.72 5.64
N PHE A 25 -1.84 6.57 5.61
CA PHE A 25 -2.68 7.17 6.64
C PHE A 25 -2.30 6.67 8.02
N GLY A 26 -2.00 5.38 8.12
CA GLY A 26 -1.55 4.83 9.38
C GLY A 26 -0.26 5.48 9.86
N LYS A 27 0.68 5.67 8.95
CA LYS A 27 1.94 6.30 9.32
C LYS A 27 1.76 7.75 9.73
N ILE A 28 0.87 8.45 9.03
CA ILE A 28 0.59 9.83 9.39
C ILE A 28 -0.01 9.91 10.79
N ARG A 29 -0.88 8.98 11.11
CA ARG A 29 -1.46 8.94 12.46
C ARG A 29 -0.39 8.66 13.51
N GLU A 30 0.67 7.97 13.13
CA GLU A 30 1.77 7.70 14.04
C GLU A 30 2.74 8.88 14.15
N GLY A 31 2.53 9.90 13.36
CA GLY A 31 3.34 11.11 13.46
C GLY A 31 4.22 11.41 12.27
N TYR A 32 4.13 10.59 11.22
CA TYR A 32 4.96 10.85 10.05
C TYR A 32 4.42 12.05 9.31
N PHE A 33 5.30 12.98 9.01
CA PHE A 33 4.92 14.22 8.36
C PHE A 33 5.36 14.19 6.90
N ILE A 34 4.41 14.15 5.98
CA ILE A 34 4.69 14.06 4.55
C ILE A 34 4.75 15.45 3.96
N GLN A 35 5.80 15.71 3.20
CA GLN A 35 5.95 16.97 2.49
C GLN A 35 5.70 16.75 1.01
N PRO A 36 5.23 17.79 0.31
CA PRO A 36 4.89 17.62 -1.11
C PRO A 36 6.03 17.12 -1.98
N LYS A 37 7.26 17.42 -1.61
CA LYS A 37 8.41 17.01 -2.42
C LYS A 37 8.86 15.59 -2.15
N PHE A 38 8.25 14.91 -1.20
CA PHE A 38 8.65 13.54 -0.91
C PHE A 38 8.31 12.62 -2.07
N THR A 39 9.25 11.74 -2.41
CA THR A 39 9.04 10.73 -3.43
C THR A 39 8.74 9.40 -2.74
N PRO A 40 8.16 8.43 -3.47
CA PRO A 40 7.98 7.11 -2.88
C PRO A 40 9.28 6.49 -2.37
N ALA A 41 10.39 6.73 -3.08
CA ALA A 41 11.68 6.17 -2.63
C ALA A 41 12.10 6.76 -1.29
N LYS A 42 11.86 8.04 -1.11
CA LYS A 42 12.18 8.68 0.16
C LYS A 42 11.32 8.13 1.28
N MET A 43 10.02 7.98 1.03
CA MET A 43 9.13 7.47 2.04
C MET A 43 9.44 6.02 2.38
N GLU A 44 9.80 5.23 1.38
CA GLU A 44 10.19 3.85 1.64
C GLU A 44 11.41 3.80 2.55
N ARG A 45 12.39 4.65 2.28
CA ARG A 45 13.58 4.70 3.10
C ARG A 45 13.28 5.05 4.54
N ASP A 46 12.31 5.94 4.74
CA ASP A 46 11.96 6.38 6.07
C ASP A 46 11.10 5.38 6.83
N LEU A 47 10.23 4.67 6.13
CA LEU A 47 9.15 3.95 6.77
C LEU A 47 9.26 2.44 6.66
N ALA A 48 9.82 1.92 5.59
CA ALA A 48 9.80 0.48 5.35
C ALA A 48 10.96 -0.18 6.10
N HIS A 49 10.61 -1.09 7.00
CA HIS A 49 11.60 -1.82 7.78
C HIS A 49 11.51 -3.31 7.55
N GLU A 50 10.37 -3.80 7.10
CA GLU A 50 10.15 -5.21 6.85
C GLU A 50 10.12 -5.45 5.36
N GLU A 51 10.43 -6.67 4.98
CA GLU A 51 10.48 -7.02 3.57
C GLU A 51 9.13 -6.73 2.90
N LEU A 52 8.05 -7.06 3.57
CA LEU A 52 6.73 -6.87 2.98
C LEU A 52 6.39 -5.40 2.81
N GLU A 53 6.92 -4.54 3.67
CA GLU A 53 6.74 -3.11 3.48
C GLU A 53 7.46 -2.63 2.23
N HIS A 54 8.67 -3.13 2.01
CA HIS A 54 9.38 -2.81 0.77
C HIS A 54 8.63 -3.32 -0.44
N THR A 55 8.04 -4.50 -0.32
CA THR A 55 7.22 -5.05 -1.39
C THR A 55 6.03 -4.16 -1.69
N LEU A 56 5.41 -3.60 -0.65
CA LEU A 56 4.29 -2.69 -0.85
C LEU A 56 4.71 -1.47 -1.67
N PHE A 57 5.85 -0.88 -1.34
CA PHE A 57 6.33 0.26 -2.11
C PHE A 57 6.66 -0.11 -3.54
N ASP A 58 7.29 -1.26 -3.74
CA ASP A 58 7.61 -1.71 -5.10
C ASP A 58 6.36 -1.94 -5.92
N THR A 59 5.38 -2.61 -5.32
CA THR A 59 4.14 -2.91 -6.01
C THR A 59 3.36 -1.64 -6.31
N TYR A 60 3.37 -0.71 -5.37
CA TYR A 60 2.73 0.58 -5.59
C TYR A 60 3.36 1.32 -6.77
N ARG A 61 4.70 1.32 -6.84
CA ARG A 61 5.35 1.99 -7.96
C ARG A 61 4.99 1.33 -9.29
N ALA A 62 4.94 0.00 -9.30
CA ALA A 62 4.53 -0.70 -10.51
C ALA A 62 3.11 -0.33 -10.91
N ALA A 63 2.21 -0.28 -9.92
CA ALA A 63 0.83 0.06 -10.20
C ALA A 63 0.69 1.47 -10.74
N ARG A 64 1.50 2.38 -10.22
CA ARG A 64 1.38 3.78 -10.57
C ARG A 64 2.06 4.11 -11.90
N TYR A 65 3.24 3.54 -12.14
CA TYR A 65 4.06 3.98 -13.26
C TYR A 65 4.00 3.07 -14.46
N SER A 66 3.52 1.84 -14.29
CA SER A 66 3.40 0.97 -15.44
C SER A 66 2.13 1.23 -16.23
N GLY A 67 1.24 2.08 -15.70
CA GLY A 67 -0.02 2.35 -16.38
C GLY A 67 -0.93 1.16 -16.40
N GLY A 68 -0.74 0.23 -15.48
CA GLY A 68 -1.59 -0.94 -15.43
C GLY A 68 -1.18 -2.04 -16.40
N THR A 69 -0.04 -1.87 -17.06
CA THR A 69 0.41 -2.91 -17.99
C THR A 69 1.08 -4.06 -17.27
N GLU A 70 1.54 -3.84 -16.06
CA GLU A 70 2.20 -4.88 -15.31
C GLU A 70 1.20 -5.61 -14.45
N PRO A 71 1.04 -6.92 -14.65
CA PRO A 71 0.02 -7.63 -13.88
C PRO A 71 0.42 -7.75 -12.43
N ILE A 72 -0.57 -7.55 -11.56
CA ILE A 72 -0.40 -7.73 -10.13
C ILE A 72 -1.38 -8.82 -9.73
N SER A 73 -0.88 -9.87 -9.10
CA SER A 73 -1.72 -11.00 -8.77
C SER A 73 -2.66 -10.68 -7.61
N ASP A 74 -3.76 -11.41 -7.56
CA ASP A 74 -4.68 -11.29 -6.44
C ASP A 74 -4.00 -11.64 -5.13
N GLU A 75 -3.13 -12.63 -5.18
CA GLU A 75 -2.42 -13.04 -3.98
C GLU A 75 -1.54 -11.94 -3.44
N ARG A 76 -0.90 -11.21 -4.33
CA ARG A 76 -0.08 -10.08 -3.89
C ARG A 76 -0.93 -9.00 -3.24
N VAL A 77 -2.08 -8.73 -3.83
CA VAL A 77 -2.98 -7.74 -3.25
C VAL A 77 -3.40 -8.16 -1.86
N GLU A 78 -3.72 -9.43 -1.67
CA GLU A 78 -4.15 -9.91 -0.37
C GLU A 78 -3.03 -9.87 0.66
N GLU A 79 -1.82 -10.20 0.23
CA GLU A 79 -0.67 -10.09 1.13
C GLU A 79 -0.49 -8.67 1.65
N LEU A 80 -0.59 -7.72 0.74
CA LEU A 80 -0.38 -6.33 1.12
C LEU A 80 -1.52 -5.82 1.99
N ASP A 81 -2.73 -6.25 1.70
CA ASP A 81 -3.87 -5.88 2.52
C ASP A 81 -3.71 -6.41 3.94
N GLU A 82 -3.26 -7.64 4.06
CA GLU A 82 -3.03 -8.23 5.37
C GLU A 82 -1.94 -7.49 6.14
N LEU A 83 -0.91 -7.06 5.44
CA LEU A 83 0.15 -6.29 6.08
C LEU A 83 -0.41 -5.04 6.73
N VAL A 84 -1.24 -4.31 5.99
CA VAL A 84 -1.80 -3.07 6.49
C VAL A 84 -2.75 -3.34 7.65
N GLU A 85 -3.55 -4.39 7.54
CA GLU A 85 -4.45 -4.77 8.62
C GLU A 85 -3.69 -5.11 9.88
N LYS A 86 -2.61 -5.87 9.73
CA LYS A 86 -1.81 -6.28 10.87
C LYS A 86 -1.19 -5.07 11.56
N LYS A 87 -0.68 -4.14 10.78
CA LYS A 87 -0.07 -2.95 11.36
C LYS A 87 -1.09 -2.09 12.06
N ARG A 88 -2.28 -2.02 11.51
CA ARG A 88 -3.35 -1.26 12.13
C ARG A 88 -3.76 -1.87 13.46
N LYS A 89 -3.86 -3.18 13.52
CA LYS A 89 -4.26 -3.87 14.74
C LYS A 89 -3.20 -3.80 15.80
N LYS A 90 -1.95 -3.79 15.39
CA LYS A 90 -0.86 -3.72 16.33
C LYS A 90 -0.82 -2.43 17.08
N LYS A 91 -1.33 -1.42 16.48
CA LYS A 91 -1.39 -0.13 17.13
C LYS A 91 -2.50 -0.10 18.12
N ARG A 92 -2.24 0.25 19.28
CA ARG A 92 -3.27 0.27 20.31
C ARG A 92 -3.27 1.54 21.09
#